data_a50bc818b01c5f61906d69f4927bd6b3
#
_entry.id   a50bc818b01c5f61906d69f4927bd6b3
#
_cell.length_a   1.000
_cell.length_b   1.000
_cell.length_c   1.000
_cell.angle_alpha   90.00
_cell.angle_beta   90.00
_cell.angle_gamma   90.00
#
_symmetry.space_group_name_H-M   'P 1'
#
loop_
_entity.id
_entity.type
_entity.pdbx_description
1 polymer ?
#
loop_
_entity_poly.entity_id
_entity_poly.type
_entity_poly.pdbx_seq_one_letter_code
_entity_poly.pdbx_strand_id
1 'polypeptide(L)'
;MNTDSKRFGPEGYCLFRDVLSSEEIGEIRIELGQAIANLPEKQVVYKDGEDQEVDARPEYMTEPHPKNQFWLEVCRHPRILDAVEAVLGPDLILIMSHLIVKRPEDGLPVAWHQDNTYWQSISGTDVVTVWLAIDDADVSNGCMQVIPCTHAGYPVMEKVSTDSNDLLGLTVEVTEEMTKSSVALEMKAGSLSIHDSYVIHGSDANTSDRRRAAYTMRYANSNTVTVDVDQHWVPVYLVRGNGGANADRCVDARPGAPDRKEVLGE
;
A
#
# COMPACT_ATOMS: atom_id res chain seq x y z
N MET A 1 -13.76 -9.19 14.54
CA MET A 1 -12.46 -8.59 14.22
C MET A 1 -11.94 -7.93 15.49
N ASN A 2 -10.75 -8.29 15.96
CA ASN A 2 -10.11 -7.59 17.08
C ASN A 2 -9.46 -6.34 16.48
N THR A 3 -10.18 -5.21 16.49
CA THR A 3 -9.82 -4.00 15.77
C THR A 3 -9.32 -2.95 16.74
N ASP A 4 -8.14 -2.44 16.47
CA ASP A 4 -7.56 -1.32 17.22
C ASP A 4 -7.75 0.00 16.43
N SER A 5 -8.84 0.10 15.66
CA SER A 5 -9.12 1.27 14.80
C SER A 5 -9.15 2.60 15.57
N LYS A 6 -9.44 2.57 16.87
CA LYS A 6 -9.42 3.76 17.74
C LYS A 6 -8.03 4.39 17.86
N ARG A 7 -6.97 3.63 17.60
CA ARG A 7 -5.59 4.14 17.62
C ARG A 7 -5.26 4.97 16.38
N PHE A 8 -5.98 4.75 15.29
CA PHE A 8 -5.68 5.43 14.03
C PHE A 8 -5.66 6.95 14.17
N GLY A 9 -6.71 7.55 14.71
CA GLY A 9 -6.78 9.01 14.88
C GLY A 9 -5.59 9.60 15.66
N PRO A 10 -5.27 9.11 16.87
CA PRO A 10 -4.17 9.66 17.66
C PRO A 10 -2.77 9.22 17.19
N GLU A 11 -2.61 7.98 16.71
CA GLU A 11 -1.28 7.42 16.40
C GLU A 11 -0.95 7.40 14.90
N GLY A 12 -1.97 7.54 14.03
CA GLY A 12 -1.83 7.52 12.57
C GLY A 12 -1.75 6.12 11.98
N TYR A 13 -1.93 5.07 12.78
CA TYR A 13 -1.97 3.68 12.31
C TYR A 13 -2.83 2.80 13.21
N CYS A 14 -3.25 1.65 12.67
CA CYS A 14 -3.92 0.59 13.45
C CYS A 14 -3.69 -0.78 12.82
N LEU A 15 -4.00 -1.84 13.58
CA LEU A 15 -3.83 -3.24 13.19
C LEU A 15 -5.17 -3.97 13.17
N PHE A 16 -5.38 -4.79 12.15
CA PHE A 16 -6.51 -5.71 12.03
C PHE A 16 -5.96 -7.13 11.89
N ARG A 17 -6.26 -7.99 12.86
CA ARG A 17 -5.74 -9.35 12.90
C ARG A 17 -6.70 -10.32 12.24
N ASP A 18 -6.16 -11.36 11.59
CA ASP A 18 -6.92 -12.47 11.01
C ASP A 18 -8.04 -12.00 10.04
N VAL A 19 -7.72 -11.01 9.21
CA VAL A 19 -8.66 -10.45 8.22
C VAL A 19 -8.91 -11.45 7.10
N LEU A 20 -7.87 -12.10 6.59
CA LEU A 20 -7.97 -13.17 5.61
C LEU A 20 -7.64 -14.51 6.25
N SER A 21 -8.32 -15.56 5.80
CA SER A 21 -8.08 -16.93 6.23
C SER A 21 -6.77 -17.49 5.66
N SER A 22 -6.30 -18.59 6.22
CA SER A 22 -5.12 -19.29 5.70
C SER A 22 -5.32 -19.85 4.29
N GLU A 23 -6.56 -20.17 3.91
CA GLU A 23 -6.91 -20.62 2.55
C GLU A 23 -6.76 -19.47 1.55
N GLU A 24 -7.35 -18.32 1.83
CA GLU A 24 -7.24 -17.11 1.00
C GLU A 24 -5.78 -16.65 0.86
N ILE A 25 -5.01 -16.70 1.94
CA ILE A 25 -3.57 -16.42 1.90
C ILE A 25 -2.81 -17.46 1.07
N GLY A 26 -3.25 -18.73 1.09
CA GLY A 26 -2.70 -19.78 0.23
C GLY A 26 -2.86 -19.44 -1.26
N GLU A 27 -4.06 -18.99 -1.66
CA GLU A 27 -4.33 -18.54 -3.04
C GLU A 27 -3.49 -17.33 -3.43
N ILE A 28 -3.39 -16.33 -2.54
CA ILE A 28 -2.56 -15.14 -2.75
C ILE A 28 -1.07 -15.52 -2.92
N ARG A 29 -0.57 -16.50 -2.16
CA ARG A 29 0.83 -16.98 -2.30
C ARG A 29 1.07 -17.68 -3.63
N ILE A 30 0.10 -18.44 -4.13
CA ILE A 30 0.19 -19.07 -5.45
C ILE A 30 0.27 -17.99 -6.53
N GLU A 31 -0.62 -17.01 -6.50
CA GLU A 31 -0.65 -15.92 -7.48
C GLU A 31 0.60 -15.03 -7.40
N LEU A 32 1.11 -14.77 -6.19
CA LEU A 32 2.40 -14.09 -6.02
C LEU A 32 3.55 -14.87 -6.65
N GLY A 33 3.56 -16.20 -6.50
CA GLY A 33 4.56 -17.08 -7.15
C GLY A 33 4.49 -16.96 -8.68
N GLN A 34 3.29 -16.92 -9.25
CA GLN A 34 3.09 -16.71 -10.69
C GLN A 34 3.54 -15.31 -11.14
N ALA A 35 3.21 -14.27 -10.38
CA ALA A 35 3.62 -12.90 -10.67
C ALA A 35 5.16 -12.78 -10.69
N ILE A 36 5.86 -13.40 -9.75
CA ILE A 36 7.32 -13.43 -9.70
C ILE A 36 7.90 -14.23 -10.88
N ALA A 37 7.32 -15.38 -11.20
CA ALA A 37 7.80 -16.23 -12.30
C ALA A 37 7.61 -15.60 -13.69
N ASN A 38 6.60 -14.74 -13.84
CA ASN A 38 6.27 -14.05 -15.09
C ASN A 38 6.71 -12.58 -15.10
N LEU A 39 7.61 -12.21 -14.19
CA LEU A 39 8.08 -10.82 -14.10
C LEU A 39 8.76 -10.42 -15.44
N PRO A 40 8.40 -9.29 -16.06
CA PRO A 40 9.05 -8.82 -17.27
C PRO A 40 10.49 -8.38 -16.97
N GLU A 41 11.34 -8.25 -18.00
CA GLU A 41 12.69 -7.70 -17.81
C GLU A 41 12.66 -6.24 -17.35
N LYS A 42 11.67 -5.48 -17.79
CA LYS A 42 11.47 -4.07 -17.47
C LYS A 42 10.08 -3.81 -16.92
N GLN A 43 9.98 -2.85 -16.04
CA GLN A 43 8.71 -2.29 -15.58
C GLN A 43 8.75 -0.76 -15.64
N VAL A 44 7.59 -0.15 -15.81
CA VAL A 44 7.46 1.29 -15.73
C VAL A 44 7.16 1.67 -14.27
N VAL A 45 7.89 2.62 -13.74
CA VAL A 45 7.63 3.26 -12.45
C VAL A 45 7.45 4.76 -12.69
N TYR A 46 6.45 5.34 -12.03
CA TYR A 46 6.26 6.78 -12.05
C TYR A 46 7.17 7.42 -10.99
N LYS A 47 8.10 8.26 -11.46
CA LYS A 47 9.06 8.91 -10.59
C LYS A 47 9.33 10.34 -11.06
N ASP A 48 9.30 11.29 -10.12
CA ASP A 48 9.58 12.71 -10.37
C ASP A 48 8.71 13.36 -11.47
N GLY A 49 7.44 12.90 -11.61
CA GLY A 49 6.49 13.43 -12.57
C GLY A 49 6.55 12.78 -13.96
N GLU A 50 7.39 11.76 -14.15
CA GLU A 50 7.58 11.08 -15.42
C GLU A 50 7.58 9.56 -15.26
N ASP A 51 7.15 8.85 -16.32
CA ASP A 51 7.28 7.41 -16.43
C ASP A 51 8.74 7.05 -16.73
N GLN A 52 9.33 6.20 -15.88
CA GLN A 52 10.69 5.70 -16.04
C GLN A 52 10.68 4.19 -16.20
N GLU A 53 11.34 3.70 -17.24
CA GLU A 53 11.55 2.26 -17.42
C GLU A 53 12.75 1.81 -16.58
N VAL A 54 12.50 0.89 -15.66
CA VAL A 54 13.52 0.31 -14.78
C VAL A 54 13.55 -1.21 -14.89
N ASP A 55 14.63 -1.84 -14.46
CA ASP A 55 14.67 -3.30 -14.35
C ASP A 55 13.60 -3.77 -13.38
N ALA A 56 12.77 -4.70 -13.83
CA ALA A 56 11.75 -5.27 -12.97
C ALA A 56 12.40 -6.22 -11.94
N ARG A 57 11.93 -6.16 -10.71
CA ARG A 57 12.45 -6.98 -9.61
C ARG A 57 11.32 -7.43 -8.68
N PRO A 58 11.42 -8.66 -8.16
CA PRO A 58 10.40 -9.21 -7.26
C PRO A 58 10.19 -8.38 -5.99
N GLU A 59 11.23 -7.65 -5.57
CA GLU A 59 11.22 -6.84 -4.37
C GLU A 59 10.20 -5.70 -4.42
N TYR A 60 9.87 -5.21 -5.63
CA TYR A 60 8.90 -4.12 -5.81
C TYR A 60 8.19 -4.25 -7.16
N MET A 61 6.99 -4.82 -7.14
CA MET A 61 6.13 -4.95 -8.31
C MET A 61 5.02 -3.92 -8.25
N THR A 62 4.99 -3.03 -9.25
CA THR A 62 4.07 -1.90 -9.30
C THR A 62 2.75 -2.28 -9.95
N GLU A 63 1.67 -1.79 -9.39
CA GLU A 63 0.32 -1.78 -9.95
C GLU A 63 -0.14 -3.16 -10.48
N PRO A 64 -0.20 -4.20 -9.64
CA PRO A 64 -0.69 -5.49 -10.09
C PRO A 64 -2.21 -5.50 -10.34
N HIS A 65 -3.00 -4.68 -9.62
CA HIS A 65 -4.46 -4.67 -9.68
C HIS A 65 -5.05 -4.27 -11.04
N PRO A 66 -4.52 -3.31 -11.83
CA PRO A 66 -5.04 -3.01 -13.15
C PRO A 66 -4.61 -4.04 -14.21
N LYS A 67 -3.59 -4.85 -13.93
CA LYS A 67 -3.00 -5.82 -14.85
C LYS A 67 -3.57 -7.23 -14.68
N ASN A 68 -4.10 -7.54 -13.52
CA ASN A 68 -4.60 -8.87 -13.17
C ASN A 68 -5.82 -8.77 -12.25
N GLN A 69 -6.94 -9.35 -12.69
CA GLN A 69 -8.21 -9.32 -11.98
C GLN A 69 -8.10 -9.90 -10.55
N PHE A 70 -7.28 -10.93 -10.34
CA PHE A 70 -7.09 -11.51 -9.01
C PHE A 70 -6.63 -10.45 -7.98
N TRP A 71 -5.65 -9.62 -8.35
CA TRP A 71 -5.14 -8.57 -7.45
C TRP A 71 -6.17 -7.47 -7.22
N LEU A 72 -7.02 -7.17 -8.20
CA LEU A 72 -8.13 -6.25 -8.00
C LEU A 72 -9.18 -6.85 -7.05
N GLU A 73 -9.47 -8.16 -7.14
CA GLU A 73 -10.37 -8.85 -6.21
C GLU A 73 -9.84 -8.80 -4.77
N VAL A 74 -8.54 -8.94 -4.57
CA VAL A 74 -7.93 -8.74 -3.25
C VAL A 74 -8.14 -7.32 -2.76
N CYS A 75 -7.93 -6.30 -3.61
CA CYS A 75 -8.17 -4.90 -3.24
C CYS A 75 -9.62 -4.62 -2.84
N ARG A 76 -10.59 -5.30 -3.46
CA ARG A 76 -12.01 -5.12 -3.18
C ARG A 76 -12.60 -6.18 -2.24
N HIS A 77 -11.75 -6.98 -1.59
CA HIS A 77 -12.18 -8.00 -0.66
C HIS A 77 -13.02 -7.40 0.48
N PRO A 78 -14.24 -7.91 0.77
CA PRO A 78 -15.17 -7.27 1.70
C PRO A 78 -14.57 -6.96 3.08
N ARG A 79 -13.83 -7.91 3.67
CA ARG A 79 -13.21 -7.74 4.99
C ARG A 79 -12.06 -6.72 4.99
N ILE A 80 -11.36 -6.55 3.86
CA ILE A 80 -10.35 -5.48 3.72
C ILE A 80 -11.08 -4.14 3.63
N LEU A 81 -12.11 -4.03 2.80
CA LEU A 81 -12.90 -2.80 2.70
C LEU A 81 -13.62 -2.44 4.00
N ASP A 82 -14.08 -3.42 4.80
CA ASP A 82 -14.65 -3.18 6.14
C ASP A 82 -13.61 -2.55 7.09
N ALA A 83 -12.35 -2.99 7.01
CA ALA A 83 -11.26 -2.40 7.79
C ALA A 83 -10.96 -0.97 7.34
N VAL A 84 -10.94 -0.71 6.03
CA VAL A 84 -10.70 0.64 5.48
C VAL A 84 -11.87 1.57 5.79
N GLU A 85 -13.11 1.11 5.68
CA GLU A 85 -14.31 1.87 6.04
C GLU A 85 -14.32 2.29 7.51
N ALA A 86 -13.84 1.43 8.41
CA ALA A 86 -13.74 1.76 9.84
C ALA A 86 -12.79 2.94 10.13
N VAL A 87 -11.97 3.34 9.16
CA VAL A 87 -10.99 4.43 9.26
C VAL A 87 -11.40 5.64 8.40
N LEU A 88 -11.75 5.41 7.14
CA LEU A 88 -12.04 6.47 6.15
C LEU A 88 -13.53 6.75 5.95
N GLY A 89 -14.42 5.91 6.46
CA GLY A 89 -15.84 5.97 6.12
C GLY A 89 -16.20 5.20 4.85
N PRO A 90 -17.48 5.26 4.42
CA PRO A 90 -18.05 4.29 3.46
C PRO A 90 -17.74 4.54 1.99
N ASP A 91 -17.27 5.72 1.62
CA ASP A 91 -17.10 6.12 0.22
C ASP A 91 -15.62 6.01 -0.19
N LEU A 92 -15.26 4.86 -0.80
CA LEU A 92 -13.88 4.44 -0.98
C LEU A 92 -13.49 4.31 -2.45
N ILE A 93 -12.37 4.94 -2.79
CA ILE A 93 -11.66 4.71 -4.05
C ILE A 93 -10.30 4.06 -3.77
N LEU A 94 -9.90 3.14 -4.65
CA LEU A 94 -8.56 2.55 -4.71
C LEU A 94 -7.75 3.35 -5.72
N ILE A 95 -6.58 3.83 -5.30
CA ILE A 95 -5.75 4.72 -6.11
C ILE A 95 -4.48 4.06 -6.62
N MET A 96 -3.91 3.10 -5.90
CA MET A 96 -2.73 2.35 -6.34
C MET A 96 -2.46 1.12 -5.47
N SER A 97 -1.58 0.23 -5.93
CA SER A 97 -1.13 -0.93 -5.15
C SER A 97 0.26 -1.41 -5.53
N HIS A 98 0.97 -2.04 -4.60
CA HIS A 98 2.28 -2.64 -4.85
C HIS A 98 2.44 -3.97 -4.12
N LEU A 99 3.11 -4.92 -4.75
CA LEU A 99 3.63 -6.11 -4.08
C LEU A 99 5.08 -5.83 -3.65
N ILE A 100 5.36 -6.04 -2.37
CA ILE A 100 6.69 -5.81 -1.79
C ILE A 100 7.19 -7.11 -1.19
N VAL A 101 8.31 -7.61 -1.72
CA VAL A 101 8.88 -8.89 -1.31
C VAL A 101 10.31 -8.69 -0.82
N LYS A 102 10.58 -9.06 0.43
CA LYS A 102 11.94 -9.18 0.95
C LYS A 102 12.38 -10.63 0.89
N ARG A 103 13.41 -10.89 0.11
CA ARG A 103 14.00 -12.24 0.00
C ARG A 103 14.68 -12.64 1.32
N PRO A 104 14.80 -13.94 1.62
CA PRO A 104 15.62 -14.41 2.72
C PRO A 104 17.06 -13.88 2.60
N GLU A 105 17.64 -13.45 3.72
CA GLU A 105 19.05 -13.06 3.88
C GLU A 105 19.54 -11.86 3.02
N ASP A 106 18.75 -11.43 2.03
CA ASP A 106 19.13 -10.42 1.02
C ASP A 106 17.99 -9.43 0.72
N GLY A 107 17.00 -9.34 1.57
CA GLY A 107 15.89 -8.41 1.39
C GLY A 107 16.29 -6.97 1.75
N LEU A 108 16.18 -6.04 0.78
CA LEU A 108 16.56 -4.64 0.96
C LEU A 108 15.73 -3.93 2.05
N PRO A 109 16.32 -3.00 2.80
CA PRO A 109 15.57 -2.10 3.66
C PRO A 109 14.68 -1.18 2.83
N VAL A 110 13.68 -0.59 3.48
CA VAL A 110 12.90 0.54 2.97
C VAL A 110 13.18 1.71 3.89
N ALA A 111 13.81 2.75 3.36
CA ALA A 111 14.15 3.93 4.13
C ALA A 111 12.92 4.63 4.71
N TRP A 112 13.08 5.43 5.75
CA TRP A 112 12.02 6.21 6.35
C TRP A 112 11.41 7.18 5.34
N HIS A 113 10.10 7.14 5.15
CA HIS A 113 9.39 7.96 4.18
C HIS A 113 7.94 8.20 4.60
N GLN A 114 7.29 9.11 3.90
CA GLN A 114 5.85 9.33 3.91
C GLN A 114 5.31 8.99 2.53
N ASP A 115 4.21 8.28 2.45
CA ASP A 115 3.59 7.88 1.18
C ASP A 115 3.11 9.08 0.36
N ASN A 116 2.45 10.06 0.99
CA ASN A 116 1.87 11.23 0.31
C ASN A 116 2.89 12.09 -0.45
N THR A 117 4.16 12.04 -0.11
CA THR A 117 5.20 12.84 -0.77
C THR A 117 5.47 12.43 -2.22
N TYR A 118 4.95 11.28 -2.63
CA TYR A 118 5.11 10.74 -3.99
C TYR A 118 3.91 11.05 -4.91
N TRP A 119 2.80 11.58 -4.38
CA TRP A 119 1.51 11.63 -5.09
C TRP A 119 1.07 13.06 -5.42
N GLN A 120 1.66 13.65 -6.44
CA GLN A 120 1.33 15.01 -6.87
C GLN A 120 -0.07 15.13 -7.49
N SER A 121 -0.61 14.03 -8.03
CA SER A 121 -1.95 13.95 -8.62
C SER A 121 -3.09 13.87 -7.59
N ILE A 122 -2.77 13.79 -6.28
CA ILE A 122 -3.76 13.58 -5.22
C ILE A 122 -3.87 14.84 -4.36
N SER A 123 -5.09 15.34 -4.16
CA SER A 123 -5.40 16.48 -3.30
C SER A 123 -6.35 16.06 -2.19
N GLY A 124 -5.98 16.34 -0.96
CA GLY A 124 -6.70 15.94 0.26
C GLY A 124 -5.82 15.08 1.16
N THR A 125 -6.27 14.88 2.40
CA THR A 125 -5.48 14.19 3.43
C THR A 125 -6.03 12.82 3.82
N ASP A 126 -7.30 12.54 3.48
CA ASP A 126 -7.95 11.27 3.85
C ASP A 126 -7.53 10.13 2.92
N VAL A 127 -6.24 9.82 2.94
CA VAL A 127 -5.59 8.74 2.19
C VAL A 127 -4.86 7.81 3.14
N VAL A 128 -5.11 6.51 3.01
CA VAL A 128 -4.47 5.49 3.83
C VAL A 128 -3.82 4.42 2.97
N THR A 129 -2.78 3.81 3.52
CA THR A 129 -2.19 2.59 2.99
C THR A 129 -2.58 1.40 3.86
N VAL A 130 -3.19 0.41 3.24
CA VAL A 130 -3.31 -0.95 3.78
C VAL A 130 -2.04 -1.71 3.47
N TRP A 131 -1.45 -2.35 4.46
CA TRP A 131 -0.32 -3.25 4.32
C TRP A 131 -0.77 -4.66 4.75
N LEU A 132 -1.12 -5.51 3.79
CA LEU A 132 -1.58 -6.88 4.00
C LEU A 132 -0.38 -7.82 4.09
N ALA A 133 -0.22 -8.52 5.20
CA ALA A 133 0.80 -9.55 5.38
C ALA A 133 0.44 -10.82 4.58
N ILE A 134 1.19 -11.10 3.52
CA ILE A 134 1.11 -12.38 2.77
C ILE A 134 1.91 -13.46 3.50
N ASP A 135 3.03 -13.08 4.09
CA ASP A 135 3.83 -13.93 4.97
C ASP A 135 3.83 -13.35 6.39
N ASP A 136 4.13 -14.18 7.39
CA ASP A 136 4.38 -13.70 8.76
C ASP A 136 5.47 -12.64 8.72
N ALA A 137 5.24 -11.53 9.38
CA ALA A 137 6.17 -10.42 9.47
C ALA A 137 6.58 -10.18 10.93
N ASP A 138 7.87 -10.14 11.17
CA ASP A 138 8.48 -9.80 12.46
C ASP A 138 9.79 -9.01 12.26
N VAL A 139 10.40 -8.59 13.34
CA VAL A 139 11.62 -7.78 13.28
C VAL A 139 12.73 -8.48 12.49
N SER A 140 12.87 -9.81 12.62
CA SER A 140 13.96 -10.56 11.98
C SER A 140 13.87 -10.59 10.47
N ASN A 141 12.64 -10.57 9.91
CA ASN A 141 12.43 -10.57 8.46
C ASN A 141 12.05 -9.19 7.88
N GLY A 142 12.27 -8.15 8.65
CA GLY A 142 12.08 -6.75 8.23
C GLY A 142 10.61 -6.36 8.12
N CYS A 143 9.80 -6.57 9.17
CA CYS A 143 8.46 -6.04 9.25
C CYS A 143 8.45 -4.52 9.14
N MET A 144 7.31 -3.95 8.77
CA MET A 144 7.16 -2.49 8.72
C MET A 144 7.29 -1.90 10.13
N GLN A 145 7.92 -0.74 10.22
CA GLN A 145 8.00 0.11 11.41
C GLN A 145 7.33 1.45 11.11
N VAL A 146 6.63 2.00 12.08
CA VAL A 146 6.01 3.32 11.99
C VAL A 146 6.53 4.22 13.11
N ILE A 147 6.59 5.52 12.88
CA ILE A 147 6.82 6.51 13.92
C ILE A 147 5.47 7.14 14.26
N PRO A 148 4.85 6.78 15.41
CA PRO A 148 3.51 7.22 15.76
C PRO A 148 3.39 8.74 15.83
N CYS A 149 2.18 9.27 15.59
CA CYS A 149 1.82 10.68 15.69
C CYS A 149 2.49 11.62 14.67
N THR A 150 3.33 11.11 13.75
CA THR A 150 4.03 11.97 12.75
C THR A 150 3.11 12.51 11.66
N HIS A 151 1.89 11.99 11.51
CA HIS A 151 0.83 12.53 10.64
C HIS A 151 0.16 13.78 11.22
N ALA A 152 0.32 14.06 12.53
CA ALA A 152 -0.40 15.13 13.21
C ALA A 152 -0.07 16.49 12.59
N GLY A 153 -1.11 17.19 12.08
CA GLY A 153 -0.97 18.46 11.37
C GLY A 153 -0.53 18.31 9.90
N TYR A 154 -0.46 17.08 9.39
CA TYR A 154 -0.14 16.76 8.00
C TYR A 154 1.16 17.40 7.47
N PRO A 155 2.29 17.26 8.19
CA PRO A 155 3.55 17.84 7.76
C PRO A 155 4.07 17.07 6.54
N VAL A 156 4.40 17.78 5.47
CA VAL A 156 5.09 17.20 4.31
C VAL A 156 6.60 17.29 4.57
N MET A 157 7.26 16.14 4.70
CA MET A 157 8.69 16.07 4.92
C MET A 157 9.45 16.17 3.60
N GLU A 158 10.56 16.89 3.62
CA GLU A 158 11.46 16.95 2.47
C GLU A 158 12.14 15.60 2.24
N LYS A 159 12.13 15.13 1.00
CA LYS A 159 12.84 13.92 0.59
C LYS A 159 14.28 14.25 0.28
N VAL A 160 15.19 13.45 0.82
CA VAL A 160 16.62 13.53 0.53
C VAL A 160 17.08 12.20 -0.10
N SER A 161 18.04 12.29 -1.02
CA SER A 161 18.64 11.08 -1.60
C SER A 161 19.41 10.31 -0.55
N THR A 162 19.33 8.99 -0.60
CA THR A 162 20.12 8.11 0.26
C THR A 162 21.21 7.42 -0.57
N ASP A 163 22.40 7.35 -0.01
CA ASP A 163 23.51 6.56 -0.57
C ASP A 163 23.41 5.08 -0.17
N SER A 164 22.42 4.74 0.65
CA SER A 164 22.19 3.36 1.09
C SER A 164 21.59 2.52 -0.04
N ASN A 165 21.91 1.23 -0.05
CA ASN A 165 21.26 0.27 -0.92
C ASN A 165 19.87 -0.08 -0.33
N ASP A 166 18.89 0.78 -0.57
CA ASP A 166 17.49 0.59 -0.15
C ASP A 166 16.54 0.55 -1.35
N LEU A 167 15.29 0.18 -1.08
CA LEU A 167 14.31 -0.06 -2.13
C LEU A 167 13.86 1.23 -2.84
N LEU A 168 13.81 2.36 -2.14
CA LEU A 168 13.25 3.62 -2.67
C LEU A 168 14.31 4.60 -3.17
N GLY A 169 15.54 4.54 -2.66
CA GLY A 169 16.61 5.48 -2.98
C GLY A 169 16.40 6.91 -2.43
N LEU A 170 15.36 7.11 -1.65
CA LEU A 170 14.97 8.38 -1.03
C LEU A 170 14.57 8.13 0.42
N THR A 171 14.87 9.09 1.29
CA THR A 171 14.48 9.06 2.70
C THR A 171 13.98 10.45 3.16
N VAL A 172 13.29 10.49 4.29
CA VAL A 172 13.07 11.73 5.03
C VAL A 172 14.00 11.78 6.24
N GLU A 173 14.38 12.98 6.67
CA GLU A 173 15.20 13.12 7.85
C GLU A 173 14.41 12.77 9.12
N VAL A 174 14.93 11.82 9.90
CA VAL A 174 14.38 11.43 11.19
C VAL A 174 15.42 11.59 12.26
N THR A 175 15.03 12.09 13.44
CA THR A 175 15.93 12.22 14.57
C THR A 175 16.12 10.87 15.28
N GLU A 176 17.18 10.75 16.07
CA GLU A 176 17.41 9.55 16.90
C GLU A 176 16.26 9.32 17.89
N GLU A 177 15.65 10.38 18.42
CA GLU A 177 14.49 10.28 19.30
C GLU A 177 13.26 9.72 18.57
N MET A 178 12.99 10.20 17.35
CA MET A 178 11.92 9.66 16.50
C MET A 178 12.16 8.18 16.21
N THR A 179 13.35 7.79 15.82
CA THR A 179 13.68 6.38 15.55
C THR A 179 13.51 5.51 16.79
N LYS A 180 13.89 5.99 17.99
CA LYS A 180 13.67 5.26 19.25
C LYS A 180 12.20 5.09 19.60
N SER A 181 11.33 5.98 19.12
CA SER A 181 9.88 5.90 19.33
C SER A 181 9.17 5.01 18.31
N SER A 182 9.88 4.48 17.32
CA SER A 182 9.28 3.65 16.29
C SER A 182 8.66 2.37 16.87
N VAL A 183 7.61 1.91 16.22
CA VAL A 183 6.87 0.69 16.60
C VAL A 183 6.96 -0.32 15.46
N ALA A 184 7.49 -1.50 15.76
CA ALA A 184 7.50 -2.62 14.81
C ALA A 184 6.11 -3.22 14.70
N LEU A 185 5.59 -3.33 13.47
CA LEU A 185 4.28 -3.89 13.20
C LEU A 185 4.40 -5.39 12.90
N GLU A 186 4.63 -6.18 13.95
CA GLU A 186 4.68 -7.62 13.84
C GLU A 186 3.27 -8.20 13.68
N MET A 187 3.07 -9.05 12.68
CA MET A 187 1.79 -9.64 12.38
C MET A 187 1.89 -10.98 11.66
N LYS A 188 0.86 -11.81 11.83
CA LYS A 188 0.69 -13.06 11.11
C LYS A 188 0.13 -12.81 9.71
N ALA A 189 0.45 -13.71 8.78
CA ALA A 189 -0.17 -13.74 7.46
C ALA A 189 -1.69 -13.68 7.57
N GLY A 190 -2.34 -12.90 6.69
CA GLY A 190 -3.77 -12.64 6.73
C GLY A 190 -4.20 -11.48 7.64
N SER A 191 -3.28 -10.94 8.44
CA SER A 191 -3.50 -9.68 9.16
C SER A 191 -3.07 -8.50 8.29
N LEU A 192 -3.57 -7.30 8.61
CA LEU A 192 -3.17 -6.08 7.92
C LEU A 192 -2.97 -4.93 8.91
N SER A 193 -2.14 -3.99 8.54
CA SER A 193 -2.09 -2.65 9.13
C SER A 193 -2.69 -1.63 8.19
N ILE A 194 -3.23 -0.55 8.76
CA ILE A 194 -3.62 0.65 8.03
C ILE A 194 -2.84 1.81 8.64
N HIS A 195 -2.19 2.61 7.80
CA HIS A 195 -1.51 3.82 8.22
C HIS A 195 -1.88 5.00 7.34
N ASP A 196 -1.91 6.16 7.96
CA ASP A 196 -2.12 7.45 7.30
C ASP A 196 -0.95 7.74 6.35
N SER A 197 -1.23 8.35 5.20
CA SER A 197 -0.22 8.66 4.18
C SER A 197 0.88 9.62 4.65
N TYR A 198 0.65 10.34 5.74
CA TYR A 198 1.62 11.25 6.38
C TYR A 198 2.42 10.59 7.52
N VAL A 199 2.08 9.37 7.94
CA VAL A 199 2.88 8.66 8.94
C VAL A 199 4.24 8.29 8.37
N ILE A 200 5.31 8.67 9.07
CA ILE A 200 6.66 8.24 8.72
C ILE A 200 6.80 6.76 9.03
N HIS A 201 7.18 5.99 8.01
CA HIS A 201 7.34 4.55 8.12
C HIS A 201 8.51 4.05 7.28
N GLY A 202 8.95 2.84 7.57
CA GLY A 202 10.07 2.21 6.90
C GLY A 202 10.19 0.74 7.30
N SER A 203 11.27 0.06 6.93
CA SER A 203 11.54 -1.29 7.40
C SER A 203 13.00 -1.66 7.22
N ASP A 204 13.56 -2.37 8.19
CA ASP A 204 14.92 -2.90 8.12
C ASP A 204 15.04 -3.98 7.02
N ALA A 205 16.27 -4.34 6.69
CA ALA A 205 16.57 -5.45 5.80
C ALA A 205 16.02 -6.78 6.35
N ASN A 206 15.72 -7.74 5.48
CA ASN A 206 15.43 -9.11 5.91
C ASN A 206 16.75 -9.86 6.12
N THR A 207 17.08 -10.14 7.37
CA THR A 207 18.28 -10.90 7.76
C THR A 207 17.97 -12.35 8.14
N SER A 208 16.70 -12.76 8.04
CA SER A 208 16.26 -14.12 8.36
C SER A 208 16.29 -15.04 7.13
N ASP A 209 16.17 -16.33 7.37
CA ASP A 209 16.01 -17.37 6.36
C ASP A 209 14.61 -17.47 5.75
N ARG A 210 13.68 -16.56 6.13
CA ARG A 210 12.28 -16.55 5.69
C ARG A 210 11.99 -15.38 4.76
N ARG A 211 11.22 -15.61 3.71
CA ARG A 211 10.67 -14.54 2.88
C ARG A 211 9.69 -13.68 3.71
N ARG A 212 9.60 -12.41 3.37
CA ARG A 212 8.55 -11.49 3.85
C ARG A 212 7.88 -10.81 2.66
N ALA A 213 6.67 -11.22 2.34
CA ALA A 213 5.86 -10.65 1.28
C ALA A 213 4.65 -9.91 1.84
N ALA A 214 4.33 -8.78 1.22
CA ALA A 214 3.17 -7.98 1.53
C ALA A 214 2.51 -7.43 0.27
N TYR A 215 1.20 -7.18 0.36
CA TYR A 215 0.46 -6.41 -0.63
C TYR A 215 0.04 -5.08 -0.02
N THR A 216 0.48 -3.98 -0.62
CA THR A 216 0.12 -2.64 -0.17
C THR A 216 -0.92 -2.05 -1.13
N MET A 217 -1.98 -1.48 -0.56
CA MET A 217 -3.11 -0.91 -1.30
C MET A 217 -3.43 0.47 -0.73
N ARG A 218 -3.56 1.48 -1.59
CA ARG A 218 -3.86 2.84 -1.16
C ARG A 218 -5.31 3.17 -1.47
N TYR A 219 -6.01 3.56 -0.42
CA TYR A 219 -7.41 3.98 -0.50
C TYR A 219 -7.57 5.42 -0.07
N ALA A 220 -8.55 6.08 -0.66
CA ALA A 220 -8.92 7.44 -0.28
C ALA A 220 -10.44 7.53 -0.07
N ASN A 221 -10.86 8.49 0.76
CA ASN A 221 -12.26 8.87 0.86
C ASN A 221 -12.62 9.74 -0.35
N SER A 222 -13.55 9.27 -1.17
CA SER A 222 -13.92 9.91 -2.43
C SER A 222 -14.63 11.27 -2.28
N ASN A 223 -15.12 11.60 -1.08
CA ASN A 223 -15.78 12.89 -0.81
C ASN A 223 -14.81 13.99 -0.41
N THR A 224 -13.65 13.63 0.13
CA THR A 224 -12.67 14.60 0.69
C THR A 224 -11.35 14.62 -0.10
N VAL A 225 -11.14 13.62 -0.96
CA VAL A 225 -9.95 13.50 -1.80
C VAL A 225 -10.34 13.57 -3.27
N THR A 226 -9.61 14.36 -4.04
CA THR A 226 -9.71 14.38 -5.51
C THR A 226 -8.44 13.85 -6.13
N VAL A 227 -8.59 13.09 -7.22
CA VAL A 227 -7.48 12.57 -8.02
C VAL A 227 -7.53 13.26 -9.38
N ASP A 228 -6.42 13.88 -9.77
CA ASP A 228 -6.22 14.36 -11.13
C ASP A 228 -5.86 13.17 -12.02
N VAL A 229 -6.88 12.56 -12.63
CA VAL A 229 -6.73 11.33 -13.42
C VAL A 229 -5.92 11.54 -14.70
N ASP A 230 -5.76 12.78 -15.16
CA ASP A 230 -4.96 13.10 -16.34
C ASP A 230 -3.46 13.08 -16.00
N GLN A 231 -3.12 13.25 -14.72
CA GLN A 231 -1.75 13.15 -14.21
C GLN A 231 -1.50 11.85 -13.43
N HIS A 232 -2.56 11.11 -13.07
CA HIS A 232 -2.43 9.88 -12.33
C HIS A 232 -2.12 8.71 -13.29
N TRP A 233 -1.07 7.95 -13.02
CA TRP A 233 -0.47 6.96 -13.93
C TRP A 233 -1.24 5.63 -14.03
N VAL A 234 -2.26 5.42 -13.18
CA VAL A 234 -3.08 4.21 -13.21
C VAL A 234 -4.55 4.55 -13.04
N PRO A 235 -5.47 3.71 -13.53
CA PRO A 235 -6.89 3.90 -13.32
C PRO A 235 -7.24 3.91 -11.83
N VAL A 236 -8.09 4.85 -11.43
CA VAL A 236 -8.68 4.91 -10.09
C VAL A 236 -9.97 4.09 -10.09
N TYR A 237 -10.17 3.29 -9.06
CA TYR A 237 -11.31 2.38 -8.96
C TYR A 237 -12.23 2.79 -7.82
N LEU A 238 -13.53 2.97 -8.10
CA LEU A 238 -14.56 3.04 -7.07
C LEU A 238 -14.83 1.62 -6.55
N VAL A 239 -14.46 1.35 -5.29
CA VAL A 239 -14.54 0.01 -4.70
C VAL A 239 -15.68 -0.13 -3.68
N ARG A 240 -16.16 0.99 -3.09
CA ARG A 240 -17.29 0.99 -2.15
C ARG A 240 -17.98 2.36 -2.13
N GLY A 241 -19.28 2.39 -1.85
CA GLY A 241 -20.07 3.61 -1.66
C GLY A 241 -20.23 4.45 -2.92
N ASN A 242 -20.04 5.76 -2.82
CA ASN A 242 -20.19 6.72 -3.89
C ASN A 242 -18.83 7.29 -4.32
N GLY A 243 -18.70 7.64 -5.60
CA GLY A 243 -17.46 8.18 -6.16
C GLY A 243 -17.17 9.63 -5.78
N GLY A 244 -18.11 10.33 -5.13
CA GLY A 244 -17.92 11.74 -4.73
C GLY A 244 -17.50 12.62 -5.90
N ALA A 245 -16.49 13.44 -5.71
CA ALA A 245 -15.91 14.31 -6.74
C ALA A 245 -15.20 13.52 -7.86
N ASN A 246 -14.96 12.23 -7.65
CA ASN A 246 -14.27 11.34 -8.62
C ASN A 246 -15.25 10.44 -9.39
N ALA A 247 -16.58 10.55 -9.19
CA ALA A 247 -17.58 9.60 -9.68
C ALA A 247 -17.50 9.36 -11.21
N ASP A 248 -17.33 10.42 -11.98
CA ASP A 248 -17.29 10.36 -13.45
C ASP A 248 -15.89 9.99 -14.00
N ARG A 249 -14.91 9.79 -13.12
CA ARG A 249 -13.50 9.58 -13.48
C ARG A 249 -12.95 8.23 -13.00
N CYS A 250 -13.67 7.57 -12.08
CA CYS A 250 -13.30 6.26 -11.57
C CYS A 250 -13.87 5.14 -12.43
N VAL A 251 -13.13 4.05 -12.54
CA VAL A 251 -13.65 2.77 -12.99
C VAL A 251 -14.50 2.17 -11.87
N ASP A 252 -15.77 1.86 -12.14
CA ASP A 252 -16.63 1.21 -11.15
C ASP A 252 -16.18 -0.25 -10.95
N ALA A 253 -15.66 -0.56 -9.79
CA ALA A 253 -15.21 -1.90 -9.40
C ALA A 253 -16.00 -2.43 -8.18
N ARG A 254 -17.15 -1.83 -7.85
CA ARG A 254 -18.01 -2.32 -6.77
C ARG A 254 -18.57 -3.71 -7.11
N PRO A 255 -18.89 -4.55 -6.11
CA PRO A 255 -19.54 -5.83 -6.36
C PRO A 255 -20.82 -5.65 -7.19
N GLY A 256 -20.90 -6.38 -8.31
CA GLY A 256 -22.03 -6.30 -9.25
C GLY A 256 -21.93 -5.18 -10.29
N ALA A 257 -20.90 -4.39 -10.31
CA ALA A 257 -20.60 -3.48 -11.41
C ALA A 257 -20.33 -4.29 -12.71
N PRO A 258 -20.72 -3.76 -13.90
CA PRO A 258 -20.42 -4.42 -15.17
C PRO A 258 -18.90 -4.58 -15.34
N ASP A 259 -18.49 -5.68 -15.99
CA ASP A 259 -17.06 -5.93 -16.22
C ASP A 259 -16.47 -4.82 -17.09
N ARG A 260 -15.23 -4.42 -16.80
CA ARG A 260 -14.51 -3.35 -17.50
C ARG A 260 -14.50 -3.54 -19.02
N LYS A 261 -14.41 -4.78 -19.50
CA LYS A 261 -14.47 -5.12 -20.93
C LYS A 261 -15.79 -4.75 -21.57
N GLU A 262 -16.90 -4.84 -20.85
CA GLU A 262 -18.23 -4.43 -21.33
C GLU A 262 -18.36 -2.90 -21.40
N VAL A 263 -17.68 -2.17 -20.51
CA VAL A 263 -17.75 -0.69 -20.44
C VAL A 263 -16.87 -0.02 -21.48
N LEU A 264 -15.72 -0.62 -21.81
CA LEU A 264 -14.77 -0.07 -22.79
C LEU A 264 -14.95 -0.60 -24.21
N GLY A 265 -15.82 -1.59 -24.42
CA GLY A 265 -16.11 -2.14 -25.76
C GLY A 265 -14.92 -2.92 -26.35
N GLU A 266 -14.08 -3.51 -25.50
CA GLU A 266 -12.92 -4.36 -25.88
C GLU A 266 -13.27 -5.84 -26.00
#